data_9960eb1a415b93a60e2adae6b41c3a66
#
_entry.id   9960eb1a415b93a60e2adae6b41c3a66
#
_cell.length_a   1.000
_cell.length_b   1.000
_cell.length_c   1.000
_cell.angle_alpha   90.00
_cell.angle_beta   90.00
_cell.angle_gamma   90.00
#
_symmetry.space_group_name_H-M   'P 1'
#
loop_
_entity.id
_entity.type
_entity.pdbx_description
1 polymer ?
#
loop_
_entity_poly.entity_id
_entity_poly.type
_entity_poly.pdbx_seq_one_letter_code
_entity_poly.pdbx_strand_id
1 'polypeptide(L)'
;CRASYYFRQSTRDAEVMHILAKAGVHVSYHFEELAEYAKQNRLRSPAAVQEAMPEIQAQFVENLHELRREFGLPMNVVCSHGDWMNRYLKMPNRVLTHDDGLRTRAGIISETYDDEVMMPFAAYVSDDDPPTYWARGNPFELIQQGTSPLGILTHPKLWRSHWSSNARELTVRIREALQFKFGKGWK
;
A
#
# COMPACT_ATOMS: atom_id res chain seq x y z
N CYS A 1 19.32 10.42 -5.42
CA CYS A 1 18.23 9.47 -5.22
C CYS A 1 17.03 10.21 -4.61
N ARG A 2 15.84 9.97 -5.13
CA ARG A 2 14.59 10.47 -4.52
C ARG A 2 13.88 9.27 -3.90
N ALA A 3 13.31 9.45 -2.71
CA ALA A 3 12.58 8.42 -2.01
C ALA A 3 11.16 8.91 -1.64
N SER A 4 10.22 7.97 -1.62
CA SER A 4 8.87 8.21 -1.12
C SER A 4 8.56 7.15 -0.07
N TYR A 5 7.94 7.57 1.04
CA TYR A 5 7.52 6.69 2.12
C TYR A 5 6.01 6.76 2.26
N TYR A 6 5.38 5.59 2.26
CA TYR A 6 3.93 5.47 2.36
C TYR A 6 3.55 4.74 3.64
N PHE A 7 2.68 5.35 4.44
CA PHE A 7 2.24 4.84 5.73
C PHE A 7 0.76 4.44 5.69
N ARG A 8 0.46 3.26 6.21
CA ARG A 8 -0.93 2.84 6.42
C ARG A 8 -1.48 3.52 7.68
N GLN A 9 -2.80 3.53 7.85
CA GLN A 9 -3.44 3.94 9.10
C GLN A 9 -2.87 3.18 10.32
N SER A 10 -2.62 1.89 10.16
CA SER A 10 -2.11 1.02 11.23
C SER A 10 -0.61 1.15 11.50
N THR A 11 0.15 1.79 10.63
CA THR A 11 1.62 1.92 10.75
C THR A 11 2.09 3.36 10.78
N ARG A 12 1.16 4.33 10.87
CA ARG A 12 1.51 5.75 11.00
C ARG A 12 2.29 6.00 12.29
N ASP A 13 3.32 6.79 12.17
CA ASP A 13 4.17 7.23 13.27
C ASP A 13 4.49 8.71 13.06
N ALA A 14 3.93 9.55 13.90
CA ALA A 14 4.01 11.00 13.74
C ALA A 14 5.45 11.51 13.77
N GLU A 15 6.28 10.99 14.66
CA GLU A 15 7.66 11.40 14.79
C GLU A 15 8.45 11.06 13.53
N VAL A 16 8.36 9.81 13.08
CA VAL A 16 9.04 9.33 11.87
C VAL A 16 8.56 10.09 10.64
N MET A 17 7.26 10.29 10.47
CA MET A 17 6.70 11.02 9.33
C MET A 17 7.18 12.46 9.27
N HIS A 18 7.23 13.15 10.42
CA HIS A 18 7.75 14.52 10.48
C HIS A 18 9.26 14.61 10.24
N ILE A 19 10.05 13.65 10.75
CA ILE A 19 11.49 13.59 10.49
C ILE A 19 11.74 13.43 8.99
N LEU A 20 11.06 12.51 8.32
CA LEU A 20 11.18 12.27 6.89
C LEU A 20 10.77 13.50 6.07
N ALA A 21 9.63 14.11 6.41
CA ALA A 21 9.15 15.30 5.72
C ALA A 21 10.14 16.49 5.86
N LYS A 22 10.69 16.72 7.07
CA LYS A 22 11.74 17.73 7.30
C LYS A 22 13.00 17.46 6.52
N ALA A 23 13.33 16.19 6.25
CA ALA A 23 14.46 15.80 5.40
C ALA A 23 14.19 15.97 3.90
N GLY A 24 13.02 16.51 3.52
CA GLY A 24 12.64 16.70 2.12
C GLY A 24 12.22 15.40 1.42
N VAL A 25 11.92 14.36 2.18
CA VAL A 25 11.44 13.08 1.65
C VAL A 25 9.92 13.16 1.47
N HIS A 26 9.43 12.62 0.36
CA HIS A 26 7.99 12.53 0.13
C HIS A 26 7.36 11.51 1.09
N VAL A 27 6.39 11.96 1.90
CA VAL A 27 5.66 11.15 2.86
C VAL A 27 4.18 11.19 2.51
N SER A 28 3.55 10.02 2.38
CA SER A 28 2.15 9.95 1.98
C SER A 28 1.43 8.69 2.45
N TYR A 29 0.20 8.52 1.96
CA TYR A 29 -0.73 7.49 2.39
C TYR A 29 -0.55 6.18 1.61
N HIS A 30 -0.46 5.06 2.35
CA HIS A 30 -0.50 3.69 1.83
C HIS A 30 -1.87 3.09 2.09
N PHE A 31 -2.79 3.30 1.18
CA PHE A 31 -4.20 3.02 1.39
C PHE A 31 -4.57 1.54 1.18
N GLU A 32 -5.56 1.05 1.95
CA GLU A 32 -5.98 -0.36 1.95
C GLU A 32 -7.50 -0.55 2.13
N GLU A 33 -8.30 0.51 1.95
CA GLU A 33 -9.71 0.56 2.30
C GLU A 33 -10.56 -0.51 1.64
N LEU A 34 -10.32 -0.84 0.36
CA LEU A 34 -11.08 -1.89 -0.31
C LEU A 34 -10.88 -3.24 0.40
N ALA A 35 -9.65 -3.60 0.70
CA ALA A 35 -9.35 -4.86 1.39
C ALA A 35 -9.87 -4.85 2.83
N GLU A 36 -9.69 -3.74 3.55
CA GLU A 36 -10.15 -3.58 4.93
C GLU A 36 -11.67 -3.65 5.02
N TYR A 37 -12.39 -2.88 4.21
CA TYR A 37 -13.84 -2.87 4.17
C TYR A 37 -14.40 -4.26 3.81
N ALA A 38 -13.79 -4.92 2.83
CA ALA A 38 -14.19 -6.27 2.44
C ALA A 38 -14.00 -7.29 3.57
N LYS A 39 -12.90 -7.20 4.34
CA LYS A 39 -12.67 -8.05 5.51
C LYS A 39 -13.71 -7.80 6.61
N GLN A 40 -13.94 -6.54 6.96
CA GLN A 40 -14.85 -6.12 8.03
C GLN A 40 -16.29 -6.51 7.71
N ASN A 41 -16.74 -6.32 6.47
CA ASN A 41 -18.11 -6.59 6.02
C ASN A 41 -18.28 -7.96 5.38
N ARG A 42 -17.23 -8.81 5.41
CA ARG A 42 -17.23 -10.18 4.87
C ARG A 42 -17.67 -10.26 3.40
N LEU A 43 -17.26 -9.29 2.59
CA LEU A 43 -17.55 -9.30 1.17
C LEU A 43 -16.71 -10.40 0.48
N ARG A 44 -17.38 -11.28 -0.26
CA ARG A 44 -16.76 -12.49 -0.81
C ARG A 44 -16.70 -12.52 -2.34
N SER A 45 -17.22 -11.50 -2.97
CA SER A 45 -17.23 -11.42 -4.44
C SER A 45 -16.92 -10.02 -4.93
N PRO A 46 -16.37 -9.89 -6.15
CA PRO A 46 -16.19 -8.60 -6.79
C PRO A 46 -17.48 -7.79 -6.92
N ALA A 47 -18.62 -8.46 -7.19
CA ALA A 47 -19.92 -7.80 -7.30
C ALA A 47 -20.31 -7.12 -5.98
N ALA A 48 -20.17 -7.83 -4.84
CA ALA A 48 -20.49 -7.24 -3.53
C ALA A 48 -19.56 -6.06 -3.18
N VAL A 49 -18.28 -6.11 -3.61
CA VAL A 49 -17.37 -4.98 -3.44
C VAL A 49 -17.79 -3.81 -4.33
N GLN A 50 -18.23 -4.09 -5.56
CA GLN A 50 -18.70 -3.05 -6.47
C GLN A 50 -19.96 -2.34 -5.97
N GLU A 51 -20.88 -3.07 -5.34
CA GLU A 51 -22.06 -2.49 -4.68
C GLU A 51 -21.67 -1.58 -3.50
N ALA A 52 -20.64 -1.96 -2.74
CA ALA A 52 -20.15 -1.19 -1.60
C ALA A 52 -19.10 -0.12 -2.00
N MET A 53 -18.82 0.06 -3.29
CA MET A 53 -17.78 0.98 -3.74
C MET A 53 -17.97 2.43 -3.26
N PRO A 54 -19.19 3.00 -3.24
CA PRO A 54 -19.41 4.35 -2.73
C PRO A 54 -18.98 4.53 -1.27
N GLU A 55 -19.27 3.54 -0.41
CA GLU A 55 -18.90 3.57 1.01
C GLU A 55 -17.40 3.41 1.20
N ILE A 56 -16.78 2.52 0.42
CA ILE A 56 -15.32 2.32 0.43
C ILE A 56 -14.60 3.59 -0.01
N GLN A 57 -15.10 4.25 -1.05
CA GLN A 57 -14.56 5.52 -1.53
C GLN A 57 -14.72 6.64 -0.49
N ALA A 58 -15.88 6.71 0.17
CA ALA A 58 -16.12 7.69 1.23
C ALA A 58 -15.13 7.50 2.39
N GLN A 59 -14.93 6.27 2.84
CA GLN A 59 -13.97 5.94 3.89
C GLN A 59 -12.52 6.32 3.49
N PHE A 60 -12.13 6.03 2.25
CA PHE A 60 -10.81 6.41 1.75
C PHE A 60 -10.60 7.92 1.78
N VAL A 61 -11.59 8.71 1.33
CA VAL A 61 -11.51 10.18 1.35
C VAL A 61 -11.42 10.71 2.78
N GLU A 62 -12.23 10.17 3.70
CA GLU A 62 -12.21 10.53 5.11
C GLU A 62 -10.86 10.26 5.75
N ASN A 63 -10.33 9.04 5.59
CA ASN A 63 -9.03 8.63 6.11
C ASN A 63 -7.88 9.50 5.57
N LEU A 64 -7.88 9.78 4.28
CA LEU A 64 -6.87 10.65 3.67
C LEU A 64 -6.94 12.07 4.21
N HIS A 65 -8.14 12.62 4.38
CA HIS A 65 -8.33 13.95 4.95
C HIS A 65 -7.95 13.99 6.44
N GLU A 66 -8.24 12.95 7.20
CA GLU A 66 -7.80 12.81 8.59
C GLU A 66 -6.28 12.87 8.69
N LEU A 67 -5.58 12.04 7.90
CA LEU A 67 -4.11 12.02 7.88
C LEU A 67 -3.52 13.38 7.48
N ARG A 68 -4.09 14.05 6.48
CA ARG A 68 -3.66 15.39 6.08
C ARG A 68 -3.81 16.41 7.21
N ARG A 69 -4.92 16.34 7.96
CA ARG A 69 -5.14 17.25 9.12
C ARG A 69 -4.18 16.91 10.26
N GLU A 70 -4.00 15.62 10.56
CA GLU A 70 -3.15 15.16 11.66
C GLU A 70 -1.68 15.54 11.44
N PHE A 71 -1.18 15.37 10.21
CA PHE A 71 0.25 15.53 9.92
C PHE A 71 0.61 16.83 9.20
N GLY A 72 -0.34 17.61 8.72
CA GLY A 72 -0.07 18.83 7.95
C GLY A 72 0.63 18.55 6.61
N LEU A 73 0.53 17.33 6.08
CA LEU A 73 1.18 16.93 4.83
C LEU A 73 0.18 16.86 3.67
N PRO A 74 0.56 17.25 2.44
CA PRO A 74 -0.38 17.32 1.32
C PRO A 74 -0.89 15.94 0.85
N MET A 75 -0.09 14.88 0.98
CA MET A 75 -0.43 13.49 0.62
C MET A 75 -1.25 13.35 -0.67
N ASN A 76 -0.83 14.05 -1.72
CA ASN A 76 -1.52 14.09 -3.00
C ASN A 76 -1.05 13.03 -4.01
N VAL A 77 0.02 12.32 -3.70
CA VAL A 77 0.47 11.11 -4.38
C VAL A 77 0.33 9.95 -3.42
N VAL A 78 -0.57 9.03 -3.70
CA VAL A 78 -0.89 7.90 -2.82
C VAL A 78 -0.36 6.59 -3.38
N CYS A 79 -0.29 5.55 -2.54
CA CYS A 79 0.13 4.22 -2.94
C CYS A 79 -0.84 3.17 -2.41
N SER A 80 -1.28 2.27 -3.26
CA SER A 80 -2.16 1.17 -2.85
C SER A 80 -1.40 0.06 -2.16
N HIS A 81 -1.89 -0.39 -0.99
CA HIS A 81 -1.36 -1.56 -0.30
C HIS A 81 -1.86 -2.85 -0.94
N GLY A 82 -0.96 -3.84 -1.04
CA GLY A 82 -1.33 -5.20 -1.43
C GLY A 82 -1.72 -6.06 -0.22
N ASP A 83 -2.93 -6.62 -0.22
CA ASP A 83 -3.43 -7.50 0.83
C ASP A 83 -3.84 -8.87 0.27
N TRP A 84 -3.92 -9.90 1.14
CA TRP A 84 -4.40 -11.21 0.74
C TRP A 84 -5.85 -11.17 0.26
N MET A 85 -6.68 -10.25 0.80
CA MET A 85 -8.05 -10.04 0.39
C MET A 85 -8.14 -9.56 -1.06
N ASN A 86 -7.23 -8.69 -1.50
CA ASN A 86 -7.17 -8.27 -2.90
C ASN A 86 -6.92 -9.44 -3.85
N ARG A 87 -6.05 -10.38 -3.45
CA ARG A 87 -5.81 -11.61 -4.23
C ARG A 87 -7.03 -12.52 -4.24
N TYR A 88 -7.71 -12.67 -3.11
CA TYR A 88 -8.94 -13.45 -2.98
C TYR A 88 -10.05 -12.90 -3.88
N LEU A 89 -10.27 -11.60 -3.86
CA LEU A 89 -11.29 -10.90 -4.64
C LEU A 89 -10.86 -10.67 -6.10
N LYS A 90 -9.58 -10.84 -6.44
CA LYS A 90 -8.98 -10.41 -7.71
C LYS A 90 -9.21 -8.92 -8.00
N MET A 91 -9.28 -8.11 -6.96
CA MET A 91 -9.48 -6.66 -7.01
C MET A 91 -8.41 -5.95 -6.16
N PRO A 92 -7.43 -5.29 -6.77
CA PRO A 92 -6.42 -4.53 -6.03
C PRO A 92 -7.01 -3.24 -5.43
N ASN A 93 -6.45 -2.75 -4.33
CA ASN A 93 -6.89 -1.50 -3.70
C ASN A 93 -6.86 -0.31 -4.69
N ARG A 94 -5.93 -0.29 -5.63
CA ARG A 94 -5.81 0.78 -6.63
C ARG A 94 -7.05 1.02 -7.49
N VAL A 95 -7.98 0.04 -7.57
CA VAL A 95 -9.25 0.22 -8.28
C VAL A 95 -10.03 1.43 -7.76
N LEU A 96 -9.87 1.79 -6.48
CA LEU A 96 -10.49 3.00 -5.91
C LEU A 96 -10.07 4.27 -6.66
N THR A 97 -8.80 4.37 -7.03
CA THR A 97 -8.22 5.56 -7.66
C THR A 97 -8.35 5.58 -9.18
N HIS A 98 -9.03 4.61 -9.79
CA HIS A 98 -9.40 4.66 -11.20
C HIS A 98 -10.58 5.61 -11.47
N ASP A 99 -11.27 6.07 -10.43
CA ASP A 99 -12.37 7.05 -10.52
C ASP A 99 -11.80 8.47 -10.47
N ASP A 100 -11.84 9.19 -11.60
CA ASP A 100 -11.36 10.57 -11.71
C ASP A 100 -12.16 11.53 -10.81
N GLY A 101 -13.44 11.25 -10.59
CA GLY A 101 -14.27 11.99 -9.67
C GLY A 101 -13.79 11.83 -8.23
N LEU A 102 -13.39 10.62 -7.83
CA LEU A 102 -12.76 10.38 -6.54
C LEU A 102 -11.44 11.12 -6.42
N ARG A 103 -10.56 11.02 -7.41
CA ARG A 103 -9.26 11.73 -7.41
C ARG A 103 -9.44 13.21 -7.21
N THR A 104 -10.37 13.81 -7.95
CA THR A 104 -10.69 15.24 -7.85
C THR A 104 -11.18 15.61 -6.45
N ARG A 105 -12.18 14.88 -5.92
CA ARG A 105 -12.71 15.13 -4.57
C ARG A 105 -11.68 14.95 -3.47
N ALA A 106 -10.82 13.96 -3.62
CA ALA A 106 -9.76 13.64 -2.66
C ALA A 106 -8.48 14.49 -2.87
N GLY A 107 -8.38 15.30 -3.91
CA GLY A 107 -7.18 16.07 -4.24
C GLY A 107 -5.97 15.17 -4.50
N ILE A 108 -6.17 14.05 -5.21
CA ILE A 108 -5.12 13.10 -5.61
C ILE A 108 -4.62 13.50 -7.00
N ILE A 109 -3.32 13.69 -7.12
CA ILE A 109 -2.66 13.97 -8.39
C ILE A 109 -2.27 12.66 -9.08
N SER A 110 -1.77 11.68 -8.30
CA SER A 110 -1.25 10.43 -8.85
C SER A 110 -1.33 9.29 -7.83
N GLU A 111 -1.44 8.08 -8.33
CA GLU A 111 -1.22 6.82 -7.62
C GLU A 111 0.11 6.22 -8.09
N THR A 112 0.88 5.62 -7.20
CA THR A 112 2.25 5.16 -7.47
C THR A 112 2.35 4.18 -8.63
N TYR A 113 1.28 3.43 -8.92
CA TYR A 113 1.23 2.47 -10.03
C TYR A 113 0.47 3.00 -11.26
N ASP A 114 0.21 4.31 -11.34
CA ASP A 114 -0.27 4.91 -12.58
C ASP A 114 0.78 4.78 -13.69
N ASP A 115 0.33 4.64 -14.93
CA ASP A 115 1.22 4.43 -16.07
C ASP A 115 2.21 5.59 -16.22
N GLU A 116 1.79 6.84 -15.99
CA GLU A 116 2.66 8.01 -16.06
C GLU A 116 3.80 7.97 -15.04
N VAL A 117 3.60 7.28 -13.90
CA VAL A 117 4.63 7.09 -12.87
C VAL A 117 5.54 5.93 -13.20
N MET A 118 4.97 4.84 -13.75
CA MET A 118 5.70 3.58 -13.95
C MET A 118 6.44 3.52 -15.28
N MET A 119 5.85 4.06 -16.36
CA MET A 119 6.46 4.01 -17.71
C MET A 119 7.86 4.66 -17.82
N PRO A 120 8.19 5.73 -17.09
CA PRO A 120 9.53 6.31 -17.18
C PRO A 120 10.67 5.41 -16.66
N PHE A 121 10.36 4.39 -15.84
CA PHE A 121 11.41 3.51 -15.33
C PHE A 121 11.89 2.54 -16.41
N ALA A 122 13.20 2.51 -16.63
CA ALA A 122 13.85 1.52 -17.50
C ALA A 122 13.77 0.10 -16.90
N ALA A 123 13.74 0.02 -15.57
CA ALA A 123 13.44 -1.19 -14.83
C ALA A 123 12.77 -0.86 -13.48
N TYR A 124 11.92 -1.78 -13.01
CA TYR A 124 11.29 -1.68 -11.69
C TYR A 124 11.45 -3.01 -10.97
N VAL A 125 12.06 -2.97 -9.79
CA VAL A 125 12.31 -4.12 -8.93
C VAL A 125 11.64 -3.96 -7.57
N SER A 126 11.26 -5.06 -6.96
CA SER A 126 10.68 -5.09 -5.61
C SER A 126 11.45 -6.08 -4.77
N ASP A 127 11.59 -5.77 -3.48
CA ASP A 127 12.02 -6.77 -2.52
C ASP A 127 10.97 -7.87 -2.36
N ASP A 128 11.42 -9.06 -1.95
CA ASP A 128 10.59 -10.25 -1.79
C ASP A 128 11.08 -11.07 -0.59
N ASP A 129 10.23 -12.00 -0.14
CA ASP A 129 10.58 -12.92 0.94
C ASP A 129 11.78 -13.82 0.57
N PRO A 130 12.62 -14.20 1.54
CA PRO A 130 13.68 -15.19 1.31
C PRO A 130 13.12 -16.50 0.73
N PRO A 131 13.86 -17.21 -0.14
CA PRO A 131 15.23 -16.94 -0.56
C PRO A 131 15.36 -16.02 -1.78
N THR A 132 14.26 -15.51 -2.31
CA THR A 132 14.26 -14.71 -3.56
C THR A 132 14.88 -13.32 -3.33
N TYR A 133 14.61 -12.68 -2.20
CA TYR A 133 15.00 -11.32 -1.79
C TYR A 133 14.61 -10.19 -2.76
N TRP A 134 14.69 -10.40 -4.08
CA TRP A 134 14.33 -9.42 -5.09
C TRP A 134 13.50 -10.07 -6.20
N ALA A 135 12.34 -9.49 -6.47
CA ALA A 135 11.52 -9.85 -7.62
C ALA A 135 11.88 -8.97 -8.83
N ARG A 136 11.87 -9.56 -10.02
CA ARG A 136 12.09 -8.90 -11.30
C ARG A 136 13.53 -8.38 -11.51
N GLY A 137 14.50 -8.92 -10.81
CA GLY A 137 15.91 -8.61 -10.99
C GLY A 137 16.59 -8.07 -9.73
N ASN A 138 17.90 -8.13 -9.73
CA ASN A 138 18.72 -7.65 -8.62
C ASN A 138 19.05 -6.16 -8.82
N PRO A 139 18.66 -5.24 -7.92
CA PRO A 139 18.92 -3.82 -8.10
C PRO A 139 20.42 -3.49 -8.18
N PHE A 140 21.28 -4.22 -7.50
CA PHE A 140 22.72 -3.99 -7.54
C PHE A 140 23.30 -4.28 -8.92
N GLU A 141 22.86 -5.37 -9.57
CA GLU A 141 23.27 -5.71 -10.92
C GLU A 141 22.79 -4.68 -11.94
N LEU A 142 21.52 -4.22 -11.81
CA LEU A 142 20.96 -3.19 -12.68
C LEU A 142 21.69 -1.87 -12.56
N ILE A 143 22.09 -1.47 -11.33
CA ILE A 143 22.89 -0.27 -11.10
C ILE A 143 24.27 -0.41 -11.75
N GLN A 144 24.94 -1.56 -11.61
CA GLN A 144 26.23 -1.83 -12.25
C GLN A 144 26.16 -1.79 -13.78
N GLN A 145 25.02 -2.20 -14.35
CA GLN A 145 24.74 -2.13 -15.79
C GLN A 145 24.37 -0.71 -16.27
N GLY A 146 24.27 0.27 -15.37
CA GLY A 146 23.90 1.63 -15.71
C GLY A 146 22.41 1.83 -16.01
N THR A 147 21.53 0.91 -15.58
CA THR A 147 20.09 1.01 -15.80
C THR A 147 19.52 2.26 -15.12
N SER A 148 18.94 3.17 -15.89
CA SER A 148 18.39 4.44 -15.39
C SER A 148 17.26 4.95 -16.31
N PRO A 149 16.16 5.47 -15.76
CA PRO A 149 15.78 5.47 -14.34
C PRO A 149 15.45 4.06 -13.82
N LEU A 150 15.80 3.79 -12.56
CA LEU A 150 15.50 2.53 -11.88
C LEU A 150 14.53 2.80 -10.72
N GLY A 151 13.36 2.12 -10.75
CA GLY A 151 12.40 2.10 -9.66
C GLY A 151 12.71 0.94 -8.71
N ILE A 152 12.80 1.23 -7.40
CA ILE A 152 13.04 0.21 -6.38
C ILE A 152 11.95 0.33 -5.31
N LEU A 153 11.15 -0.73 -5.15
CA LEU A 153 10.20 -0.86 -4.06
C LEU A 153 10.82 -1.69 -2.94
N THR A 154 10.71 -1.18 -1.71
CA THR A 154 11.14 -1.91 -0.52
C THR A 154 10.07 -1.90 0.58
N HIS A 155 10.00 -3.00 1.30
CA HIS A 155 9.11 -3.15 2.45
C HIS A 155 9.94 -3.26 3.73
N PRO A 156 9.86 -2.31 4.67
CA PRO A 156 10.69 -2.31 5.89
C PRO A 156 10.64 -3.61 6.68
N LYS A 157 9.53 -4.34 6.61
CA LYS A 157 9.37 -5.63 7.27
C LYS A 157 10.39 -6.68 6.84
N LEU A 158 10.83 -6.66 5.58
CA LEU A 158 11.78 -7.62 5.02
C LEU A 158 13.23 -7.32 5.43
N TRP A 159 13.50 -6.11 5.93
CA TRP A 159 14.82 -5.63 6.34
C TRP A 159 15.01 -5.59 7.86
N ARG A 160 14.03 -6.12 8.62
CA ARG A 160 14.15 -6.22 10.07
C ARG A 160 15.03 -7.41 10.47
N SER A 161 15.96 -7.18 11.39
CA SER A 161 16.79 -8.23 11.99
C SER A 161 16.01 -9.15 12.95
N HIS A 162 14.83 -8.74 13.41
CA HIS A 162 14.04 -9.48 14.38
C HIS A 162 13.02 -10.40 13.69
N TRP A 163 13.41 -11.66 13.48
CA TRP A 163 12.55 -12.70 12.89
C TRP A 163 11.23 -12.91 13.66
N SER A 164 11.22 -12.70 14.98
CA SER A 164 10.03 -12.83 15.84
C SER A 164 8.91 -11.86 15.44
N SER A 165 9.26 -10.63 15.05
CA SER A 165 8.29 -9.63 14.57
C SER A 165 7.64 -10.06 13.25
N ASN A 166 8.43 -10.62 12.33
CA ASN A 166 7.94 -11.10 11.05
C ASN A 166 7.06 -12.35 11.23
N ALA A 167 7.46 -13.29 12.13
CA ALA A 167 6.66 -14.46 12.47
C ALA A 167 5.31 -14.08 13.08
N ARG A 168 5.29 -13.06 13.96
CA ARG A 168 4.04 -12.54 14.54
C ARG A 168 3.12 -11.95 13.48
N GLU A 169 3.65 -11.15 12.57
CA GLU A 169 2.86 -10.56 11.47
C GLU A 169 2.28 -11.63 10.56
N LEU A 170 3.08 -12.64 10.20
CA LEU A 170 2.61 -13.78 9.41
C LEU A 170 1.48 -14.54 10.12
N THR A 171 1.63 -14.78 11.43
CA THR A 171 0.60 -15.44 12.24
C THR A 171 -0.72 -14.66 12.24
N VAL A 172 -0.66 -13.33 12.38
CA VAL A 172 -1.86 -12.47 12.31
C VAL A 172 -2.54 -12.61 10.96
N ARG A 173 -1.81 -12.55 9.86
CA ARG A 173 -2.36 -12.68 8.49
C ARG A 173 -3.00 -14.05 8.24
N ILE A 174 -2.35 -15.12 8.69
CA ILE A 174 -2.92 -16.48 8.58
C ILE A 174 -4.20 -16.58 9.40
N ARG A 175 -4.21 -16.05 10.62
CA ARG A 175 -5.41 -16.03 11.48
C ARG A 175 -6.56 -15.27 10.83
N GLU A 176 -6.32 -14.08 10.29
CA GLU A 176 -7.32 -13.29 9.57
C GLU A 176 -7.90 -14.06 8.38
N ALA A 177 -7.05 -14.67 7.56
CA ALA A 177 -7.48 -15.44 6.41
C ALA A 177 -8.34 -16.66 6.80
N LEU A 178 -7.97 -17.36 7.89
CA LEU A 178 -8.73 -18.49 8.42
C LEU A 178 -10.08 -18.02 9.00
N GLN A 179 -10.11 -16.92 9.76
CA GLN A 179 -11.34 -16.33 10.30
C GLN A 179 -12.30 -15.94 9.19
N PHE A 180 -11.80 -15.32 8.13
CA PHE A 180 -12.59 -14.95 6.97
C PHE A 180 -13.16 -16.19 6.27
N LYS A 181 -12.32 -17.20 6.02
CA LYS A 181 -12.68 -18.42 5.29
C LYS A 181 -13.72 -19.27 6.03
N PHE A 182 -13.57 -19.44 7.32
CA PHE A 182 -14.39 -20.37 8.11
C PHE A 182 -15.53 -19.70 8.90
N GLY A 183 -15.65 -18.39 8.87
CA GLY A 183 -16.83 -17.66 9.35
C GLY A 183 -17.10 -17.70 10.85
N LYS A 184 -16.18 -18.22 11.67
CA LYS A 184 -16.30 -18.21 13.13
C LYS A 184 -15.27 -17.26 13.72
N GLY A 185 -15.77 -16.20 14.39
CA GLY A 185 -14.93 -15.34 15.18
C GLY A 185 -14.31 -16.16 16.32
N TRP A 186 -13.01 -16.32 16.31
CA TRP A 186 -12.26 -16.69 17.50
C TRP A 186 -12.15 -15.41 18.34
N LYS A 187 -12.93 -15.36 19.42
CA LYS A 187 -12.77 -14.34 20.46
C LYS A 187 -11.52 -14.61 21.28
#